data_3f1ecc041fa877b6b4d3fa6a734850a3
#
_entry.id   3f1ecc041fa877b6b4d3fa6a734850a3
#
_cell.length_a   1.000
_cell.length_b   1.000
_cell.length_c   1.000
_cell.angle_alpha   90.00
_cell.angle_beta   90.00
_cell.angle_gamma   90.00
#
_symmetry.space_group_name_H-M   'P 1'
#
loop_
_entity.id
_entity.type
_entity.pdbx_description
1 polymer ?
#
loop_
_entity_poly.entity_id
_entity_poly.type
_entity_poly.pdbx_seq_one_letter_code
_entity_poly.pdbx_strand_id
1 'polypeptide(L)'
;MKQLIWILALAACGGASQPASTTPEGEGGGGGKVIGPPEVAWKDMTHEQQAKFMGEVVLPKFKPMFQSFDPKTFHEFNCHTCHGQGSIDKTFKMPNPAIYVLPEAPADFQKLGEAKPSWMKLMPQVEEEMAKTLGMKPYDPAAPDPSQFGCYGCHTHKAGGAGGL
;
A
#
# COMPACT_ATOMS: atom_id res chain seq x y z
N MET A 1 -62.18 29.50 26.09
CA MET A 1 -63.21 30.29 25.35
C MET A 1 -62.70 30.55 23.94
N LYS A 2 -63.55 30.21 22.97
CA LYS A 2 -63.52 30.62 21.55
C LYS A 2 -62.31 30.14 20.73
N GLN A 3 -62.45 29.05 19.95
CA GLN A 3 -63.09 28.88 18.63
C GLN A 3 -62.58 29.90 17.59
N LEU A 4 -62.08 29.43 16.49
CA LEU A 4 -62.66 29.20 15.16
C LEU A 4 -61.48 28.85 14.21
N ILE A 5 -61.39 27.69 13.55
CA ILE A 5 -62.06 27.19 12.35
C ILE A 5 -61.85 28.06 11.10
N TRP A 6 -61.55 27.37 10.02
CA TRP A 6 -61.69 27.63 8.59
C TRP A 6 -60.38 27.88 7.84
N ILE A 7 -60.06 27.39 6.65
CA ILE A 7 -60.71 26.44 5.69
C ILE A 7 -59.59 26.03 4.71
N LEU A 8 -59.79 24.89 4.10
CA LEU A 8 -59.12 24.32 2.93
C LEU A 8 -58.95 25.29 1.74
N ALA A 9 -57.83 25.13 1.01
CA ALA A 9 -57.84 25.32 -0.43
C ALA A 9 -56.88 24.32 -1.08
N LEU A 10 -57.45 23.40 -1.83
CA LEU A 10 -56.78 22.58 -2.84
C LEU A 10 -56.56 23.41 -4.10
N ALA A 11 -55.36 23.32 -4.69
CA ALA A 11 -55.11 23.54 -6.12
C ALA A 11 -53.77 22.82 -6.40
N ALA A 12 -53.74 21.73 -7.00
CA ALA A 12 -53.82 21.28 -8.36
C ALA A 12 -52.65 21.70 -9.27
N CYS A 13 -51.89 20.69 -9.67
CA CYS A 13 -51.20 20.50 -10.93
C CYS A 13 -50.29 21.60 -11.48
N GLY A 14 -49.03 21.25 -11.55
CA GLY A 14 -48.06 21.92 -12.38
C GLY A 14 -46.79 21.09 -12.44
N GLY A 15 -46.74 20.11 -13.32
CA GLY A 15 -45.53 19.38 -13.63
C GLY A 15 -44.54 20.33 -14.30
N ALA A 16 -43.46 20.68 -13.60
CA ALA A 16 -42.29 21.24 -14.20
C ALA A 16 -41.19 20.18 -14.16
N SER A 17 -40.92 19.65 -15.33
CA SER A 17 -39.75 18.81 -15.58
C SER A 17 -38.51 19.61 -15.22
N GLN A 18 -37.88 19.31 -14.10
CA GLN A 18 -36.52 19.81 -13.81
C GLN A 18 -35.53 19.13 -14.77
N PRO A 19 -34.66 19.88 -15.42
CA PRO A 19 -33.55 19.30 -16.14
C PRO A 19 -32.65 18.59 -15.13
N ALA A 20 -32.29 17.34 -15.46
CA ALA A 20 -31.33 16.56 -14.71
C ALA A 20 -30.04 17.38 -14.55
N SER A 21 -29.78 17.83 -13.33
CA SER A 21 -28.45 18.26 -12.92
C SER A 21 -27.57 17.03 -12.98
N THR A 22 -26.81 16.91 -14.03
CA THR A 22 -25.62 16.05 -14.08
C THR A 22 -24.59 16.64 -13.11
N THR A 23 -24.71 16.24 -11.86
CA THR A 23 -23.60 16.31 -10.92
C THR A 23 -22.50 15.43 -11.51
N PRO A 24 -21.30 15.91 -11.74
CA PRO A 24 -20.20 14.99 -12.02
C PRO A 24 -20.03 14.11 -10.77
N GLU A 25 -20.36 12.84 -10.91
CA GLU A 25 -19.99 11.83 -9.93
C GLU A 25 -18.47 11.91 -9.79
N GLY A 26 -18.03 12.49 -8.68
CA GLY A 26 -16.68 12.35 -8.23
C GLY A 26 -16.44 10.86 -8.00
N GLU A 27 -15.72 10.23 -8.90
CA GLU A 27 -15.14 8.92 -8.70
C GLU A 27 -14.12 8.99 -7.56
N GLY A 28 -14.62 9.02 -6.36
CA GLY A 28 -13.90 8.92 -5.10
C GLY A 28 -14.33 7.66 -4.38
N GLY A 29 -14.07 6.51 -4.96
CA GLY A 29 -14.41 5.23 -4.35
C GLY A 29 -13.59 4.13 -4.99
N GLY A 30 -12.28 4.13 -4.72
CA GLY A 30 -11.41 3.01 -5.06
C GLY A 30 -11.82 1.76 -4.30
N GLY A 31 -12.89 1.11 -4.72
CA GLY A 31 -13.13 -0.29 -4.49
C GLY A 31 -12.03 -1.06 -5.21
N GLY A 32 -10.88 -1.21 -4.56
CA GLY A 32 -9.76 -1.92 -5.11
C GLY A 32 -10.18 -3.33 -5.46
N LYS A 33 -10.31 -3.59 -6.76
CA LYS A 33 -10.34 -4.95 -7.28
C LYS A 33 -9.15 -5.65 -6.64
N VAL A 34 -9.39 -6.68 -5.84
CA VAL A 34 -8.32 -7.52 -5.29
C VAL A 34 -7.67 -8.21 -6.48
N ILE A 35 -6.65 -7.56 -7.02
CA ILE A 35 -5.84 -8.11 -8.09
C ILE A 35 -4.93 -9.11 -7.40
N GLY A 36 -5.02 -10.36 -7.81
CA GLY A 36 -4.17 -11.44 -7.35
C GLY A 36 -2.69 -11.21 -7.72
N PRO A 37 -1.83 -12.19 -7.45
CA PRO A 37 -0.46 -12.14 -7.93
C PRO A 37 -0.45 -11.94 -9.45
N PRO A 38 0.61 -11.33 -10.01
CA PRO A 38 0.68 -11.03 -11.42
C PRO A 38 0.60 -12.31 -12.27
N GLU A 39 -0.09 -12.24 -13.41
CA GLU A 39 -0.17 -13.35 -14.37
C GLU A 39 1.21 -13.69 -14.97
N VAL A 40 2.07 -12.69 -15.11
CA VAL A 40 3.48 -12.80 -15.51
C VAL A 40 4.31 -12.79 -14.24
N ALA A 41 5.25 -13.71 -14.08
CA ALA A 41 6.11 -13.74 -12.91
C ALA A 41 6.86 -12.41 -12.77
N TRP A 42 6.99 -11.89 -11.55
CA TRP A 42 7.60 -10.60 -11.26
C TRP A 42 8.96 -10.38 -11.97
N LYS A 43 9.81 -11.40 -11.96
CA LYS A 43 11.14 -11.38 -12.61
C LYS A 43 11.10 -11.28 -14.14
N ASP A 44 9.99 -11.66 -14.76
CA ASP A 44 9.81 -11.70 -16.21
C ASP A 44 9.04 -10.47 -16.74
N MET A 45 8.59 -9.60 -15.82
CA MET A 45 7.96 -8.31 -16.16
C MET A 45 8.97 -7.30 -16.68
N THR A 46 8.55 -6.50 -17.65
CA THR A 46 9.29 -5.28 -18.01
C THR A 46 9.22 -4.25 -16.88
N HIS A 47 10.17 -3.33 -16.85
CA HIS A 47 10.19 -2.24 -15.86
C HIS A 47 8.88 -1.42 -15.86
N GLU A 48 8.29 -1.18 -17.02
CA GLU A 48 7.00 -0.49 -17.13
C GLU A 48 5.85 -1.30 -16.51
N GLN A 49 5.81 -2.62 -16.76
CA GLN A 49 4.83 -3.51 -16.15
C GLN A 49 4.99 -3.56 -14.62
N GLN A 50 6.23 -3.63 -14.14
CA GLN A 50 6.52 -3.58 -12.70
C GLN A 50 6.05 -2.26 -12.08
N ALA A 51 6.39 -1.12 -12.71
CA ALA A 51 5.98 0.19 -12.22
C ALA A 51 4.45 0.35 -12.17
N LYS A 52 3.75 -0.12 -13.22
CA LYS A 52 2.29 -0.14 -13.25
C LYS A 52 1.71 -1.01 -12.14
N PHE A 53 2.21 -2.23 -11.98
CA PHE A 53 1.76 -3.15 -10.93
C PHE A 53 1.99 -2.57 -9.52
N MET A 54 3.13 -1.94 -9.27
CA MET A 54 3.42 -1.24 -8.01
C MET A 54 2.40 -0.13 -7.73
N GLY A 55 2.03 0.66 -8.74
CA GLY A 55 1.08 1.75 -8.58
C GLY A 55 -0.36 1.29 -8.40
N GLU A 56 -0.80 0.29 -9.13
CA GLU A 56 -2.20 -0.15 -9.18
C GLU A 56 -2.54 -1.23 -8.13
N VAL A 57 -1.56 -2.02 -7.71
CA VAL A 57 -1.77 -3.15 -6.80
C VAL A 57 -1.06 -2.96 -5.47
N VAL A 58 0.26 -2.75 -5.50
CA VAL A 58 1.07 -2.71 -4.28
C VAL A 58 0.77 -1.46 -3.46
N LEU A 59 0.80 -0.29 -4.06
CA LEU A 59 0.60 0.97 -3.35
C LEU A 59 -0.77 1.05 -2.64
N PRO A 60 -1.91 0.74 -3.29
CA PRO A 60 -3.22 0.75 -2.61
C PRO A 60 -3.34 -0.27 -1.49
N LYS A 61 -2.66 -1.41 -1.61
CA LYS A 61 -2.70 -2.47 -0.61
C LYS A 61 -1.90 -2.13 0.64
N PHE A 62 -0.70 -1.57 0.48
CA PHE A 62 0.21 -1.30 1.59
C PHE A 62 -0.03 0.04 2.28
N LYS A 63 -0.53 1.05 1.57
CA LYS A 63 -0.85 2.35 2.14
C LYS A 63 -1.70 2.26 3.42
N PRO A 64 -2.84 1.57 3.47
CA PRO A 64 -3.62 1.47 4.70
C PRO A 64 -2.89 0.74 5.83
N MET A 65 -2.02 -0.24 5.55
CA MET A 65 -1.25 -0.93 6.57
C MET A 65 -0.31 0.03 7.30
N PHE A 66 0.45 0.82 6.57
CA PHE A 66 1.37 1.80 7.12
C PHE A 66 0.65 2.98 7.78
N GLN A 67 -0.42 3.47 7.17
CA GLN A 67 -1.22 4.56 7.75
C GLN A 67 -1.95 4.15 9.03
N SER A 68 -2.36 2.89 9.16
CA SER A 68 -2.93 2.37 10.41
C SER A 68 -1.87 2.18 11.49
N PHE A 69 -0.63 1.88 11.11
CA PHE A 69 0.48 1.72 12.04
C PHE A 69 0.96 3.06 12.62
N ASP A 70 1.19 4.04 11.77
CA ASP A 70 1.56 5.41 12.17
C ASP A 70 0.98 6.43 11.17
N PRO A 71 -0.25 6.91 11.44
CA PRO A 71 -0.93 7.83 10.54
C PRO A 71 -0.25 9.19 10.41
N LYS A 72 0.59 9.56 11.38
CA LYS A 72 1.32 10.82 11.35
C LYS A 72 2.53 10.73 10.41
N THR A 73 3.32 9.68 10.55
CA THR A 73 4.51 9.46 9.71
C THR A 73 4.12 9.10 8.28
N PHE A 74 3.07 8.31 8.08
CA PHE A 74 2.66 7.80 6.78
C PHE A 74 1.41 8.47 6.19
N HIS A 75 1.07 9.69 6.62
CA HIS A 75 -0.07 10.43 6.07
C HIS A 75 0.02 10.57 4.54
N GLU A 76 1.21 10.81 4.00
CA GLU A 76 1.52 10.86 2.56
C GLU A 76 2.27 9.61 2.09
N PHE A 77 1.67 8.44 2.28
CA PHE A 77 2.28 7.21 1.78
C PHE A 77 2.18 7.14 0.25
N ASN A 78 3.33 7.07 -0.40
CA ASN A 78 3.48 7.04 -1.86
C ASN A 78 4.74 6.27 -2.28
N CYS A 79 5.06 6.25 -3.58
CA CYS A 79 6.23 5.53 -4.11
C CYS A 79 7.54 5.94 -3.43
N HIS A 80 7.69 7.21 -3.06
CA HIS A 80 8.88 7.73 -2.40
C HIS A 80 9.10 7.11 -1.01
N THR A 81 8.03 6.73 -0.32
CA THR A 81 8.11 6.12 1.02
C THR A 81 8.99 4.87 1.04
N CYS A 82 8.89 4.04 0.01
CA CYS A 82 9.67 2.81 -0.10
C CYS A 82 10.90 2.96 -1.01
N HIS A 83 10.78 3.68 -2.14
CA HIS A 83 11.82 3.77 -3.15
C HIS A 83 12.73 5.01 -3.01
N GLY A 84 12.39 5.97 -2.15
CA GLY A 84 13.20 7.17 -1.95
C GLY A 84 13.50 7.89 -3.27
N GLN A 85 14.77 8.25 -3.46
CA GLN A 85 15.25 8.93 -4.67
C GLN A 85 14.93 8.15 -5.95
N GLY A 86 14.91 6.80 -5.89
CA GLY A 86 14.57 5.94 -7.02
C GLY A 86 13.18 6.18 -7.60
N SER A 87 12.25 6.73 -6.82
CA SER A 87 10.92 7.12 -7.33
C SER A 87 10.95 8.43 -8.12
N ILE A 88 11.91 9.30 -7.85
CA ILE A 88 12.09 10.59 -8.52
C ILE A 88 12.78 10.40 -9.87
N ASP A 89 13.89 9.69 -9.88
CA ASP A 89 14.68 9.41 -11.08
C ASP A 89 14.15 8.23 -11.91
N LYS A 90 13.04 7.61 -11.46
CA LYS A 90 12.35 6.49 -12.12
C LYS A 90 13.17 5.19 -12.22
N THR A 91 14.23 5.05 -11.48
CA THR A 91 15.00 3.79 -11.42
C THR A 91 14.30 2.73 -10.60
N PHE A 92 13.54 3.13 -9.57
CA PHE A 92 12.85 2.28 -8.60
C PHE A 92 13.74 1.15 -8.03
N LYS A 93 15.04 1.39 -8.03
CA LYS A 93 16.03 0.39 -7.61
C LYS A 93 15.84 -0.01 -6.15
N MET A 94 15.84 -1.32 -5.92
CA MET A 94 15.79 -1.95 -4.61
C MET A 94 17.00 -2.88 -4.44
N PRO A 95 17.46 -3.14 -3.22
CA PRO A 95 17.05 -2.52 -1.96
C PRO A 95 17.40 -1.04 -1.87
N ASN A 96 16.60 -0.27 -1.09
CA ASN A 96 16.79 1.18 -0.93
C ASN A 96 17.71 1.48 0.27
N PRO A 97 18.88 2.12 0.07
CA PRO A 97 19.80 2.43 1.17
C PRO A 97 19.30 3.58 2.07
N ALA A 98 18.28 4.33 1.67
CA ALA A 98 17.76 5.45 2.45
C ALA A 98 16.70 5.03 3.50
N ILE A 99 16.17 3.81 3.43
CA ILE A 99 15.36 3.26 4.51
C ILE A 99 16.23 2.58 5.56
N TYR A 100 15.63 2.17 6.68
CA TYR A 100 16.37 1.61 7.79
C TYR A 100 17.28 0.44 7.36
N VAL A 101 18.55 0.54 7.63
CA VAL A 101 19.54 -0.51 7.33
C VAL A 101 19.42 -1.61 8.38
N LEU A 102 19.17 -2.84 7.93
CA LEU A 102 18.97 -3.97 8.83
C LEU A 102 20.29 -4.62 9.25
N PRO A 103 20.36 -5.21 10.46
CA PRO A 103 21.52 -6.01 10.88
C PRO A 103 21.53 -7.34 10.11
N GLU A 104 22.72 -7.95 9.98
CA GLU A 104 22.88 -9.30 9.42
C GLU A 104 22.82 -10.39 10.49
N ALA A 105 23.41 -10.11 11.66
CA ALA A 105 23.51 -11.12 12.71
C ALA A 105 22.20 -11.33 13.45
N PRO A 106 21.79 -12.59 13.71
CA PRO A 106 20.55 -12.91 14.43
C PRO A 106 20.47 -12.24 15.82
N ALA A 107 21.58 -12.14 16.55
CA ALA A 107 21.66 -11.47 17.84
C ALA A 107 21.34 -9.97 17.77
N ASP A 108 21.68 -9.31 16.67
CA ASP A 108 21.35 -7.90 16.46
C ASP A 108 19.93 -7.69 16.00
N PHE A 109 19.33 -8.65 15.29
CA PHE A 109 17.88 -8.69 15.06
C PHE A 109 17.08 -8.81 16.36
N GLN A 110 17.55 -9.62 17.29
CA GLN A 110 16.93 -9.71 18.62
C GLN A 110 16.95 -8.35 19.33
N LYS A 111 18.10 -7.69 19.37
CA LYS A 111 18.24 -6.33 19.96
C LYS A 111 17.33 -5.31 19.23
N LEU A 112 17.24 -5.41 17.90
CA LEU A 112 16.32 -4.58 17.13
C LEU A 112 14.86 -4.82 17.53
N GLY A 113 14.49 -6.08 17.76
CA GLY A 113 13.16 -6.45 18.22
C GLY A 113 12.81 -5.86 19.59
N GLU A 114 13.77 -5.87 20.50
CA GLU A 114 13.64 -5.25 21.83
C GLU A 114 13.53 -3.73 21.75
N ALA A 115 14.32 -3.10 20.87
CA ALA A 115 14.33 -1.65 20.69
C ALA A 115 13.13 -1.11 19.88
N LYS A 116 12.57 -1.91 18.98
CA LYS A 116 11.50 -1.51 18.06
C LYS A 116 10.37 -2.56 17.97
N PRO A 117 9.72 -2.92 19.09
CA PRO A 117 8.77 -4.04 19.13
C PRO A 117 7.54 -3.84 18.21
N SER A 118 7.09 -2.60 18.04
CA SER A 118 5.95 -2.32 17.15
C SER A 118 6.30 -2.58 15.68
N TRP A 119 7.49 -2.19 15.25
CA TRP A 119 7.97 -2.45 13.89
C TRP A 119 8.16 -3.94 13.64
N MET A 120 8.67 -4.69 14.62
CA MET A 120 8.84 -6.14 14.52
C MET A 120 7.53 -6.91 14.50
N LYS A 121 6.40 -6.28 14.82
CA LYS A 121 5.07 -6.83 14.59
C LYS A 121 4.53 -6.53 13.19
N LEU A 122 4.85 -5.36 12.65
CA LEU A 122 4.38 -4.93 11.33
C LEU A 122 5.19 -5.58 10.20
N MET A 123 6.52 -5.52 10.29
CA MET A 123 7.39 -5.88 9.15
C MET A 123 7.24 -7.32 8.64
N PRO A 124 7.07 -8.35 9.49
CA PRO A 124 6.78 -9.70 9.00
C PRO A 124 5.48 -9.79 8.20
N GLN A 125 4.45 -9.02 8.57
CA GLN A 125 3.19 -8.97 7.82
C GLN A 125 3.38 -8.27 6.47
N VAL A 126 4.18 -7.21 6.44
CA VAL A 126 4.53 -6.50 5.19
C VAL A 126 5.31 -7.43 4.26
N GLU A 127 6.28 -8.19 4.80
CA GLU A 127 7.07 -9.17 4.03
C GLU A 127 6.18 -10.26 3.43
N GLU A 128 5.36 -10.92 4.26
CA GLU A 128 4.45 -11.98 3.84
C GLU A 128 3.48 -11.47 2.75
N GLU A 129 2.85 -10.34 3.00
CA GLU A 129 1.89 -9.75 2.05
C GLU A 129 2.57 -9.27 0.77
N MET A 130 3.82 -8.80 0.82
CA MET A 130 4.58 -8.43 -0.37
C MET A 130 4.94 -9.67 -1.19
N ALA A 131 5.48 -10.69 -0.55
CA ALA A 131 5.79 -11.97 -1.22
C ALA A 131 4.54 -12.50 -1.95
N LYS A 132 3.43 -12.59 -1.25
CA LYS A 132 2.14 -13.03 -1.80
C LYS A 132 1.65 -12.14 -2.95
N THR A 133 1.78 -10.84 -2.81
CA THR A 133 1.33 -9.87 -3.82
C THR A 133 2.18 -9.96 -5.09
N LEU A 134 3.48 -10.19 -4.95
CA LEU A 134 4.40 -10.39 -6.08
C LEU A 134 4.35 -11.81 -6.67
N GLY A 135 3.59 -12.74 -6.08
CA GLY A 135 3.57 -14.14 -6.48
C GLY A 135 4.86 -14.89 -6.12
N MET A 136 5.59 -14.39 -5.12
CA MET A 136 6.83 -14.98 -4.61
C MET A 136 6.56 -15.77 -3.33
N LYS A 137 7.49 -16.65 -2.95
CA LYS A 137 7.46 -17.30 -1.64
C LYS A 137 8.02 -16.35 -0.58
N PRO A 138 7.51 -16.37 0.66
CA PRO A 138 8.21 -15.73 1.77
C PRO A 138 9.59 -16.34 1.99
N TYR A 139 10.52 -15.53 2.52
CA TYR A 139 11.87 -15.99 2.81
C TYR A 139 11.87 -17.07 3.90
N ASP A 140 12.55 -18.17 3.62
CA ASP A 140 12.79 -19.26 4.57
C ASP A 140 14.30 -19.35 4.87
N PRO A 141 14.76 -18.96 6.07
CA PRO A 141 16.17 -19.04 6.42
C PRO A 141 16.72 -20.48 6.50
N ALA A 142 15.86 -21.49 6.64
CA ALA A 142 16.27 -22.89 6.65
C ALA A 142 16.49 -23.46 5.24
N ALA A 143 15.86 -22.84 4.24
CA ALA A 143 15.94 -23.27 2.84
C ALA A 143 15.92 -22.02 1.91
N PRO A 144 16.97 -21.19 1.93
CA PRO A 144 17.00 -19.96 1.14
C PRO A 144 17.00 -20.25 -0.35
N ASP A 145 16.16 -19.53 -1.11
CA ASP A 145 15.95 -19.69 -2.53
C ASP A 145 15.78 -18.30 -3.19
N PRO A 146 16.39 -18.06 -4.38
CA PRO A 146 16.27 -16.76 -5.06
C PRO A 146 14.85 -16.35 -5.48
N SER A 147 13.89 -17.29 -5.47
CA SER A 147 12.48 -17.01 -5.76
C SER A 147 11.69 -16.52 -4.52
N GLN A 148 12.35 -16.44 -3.38
CA GLN A 148 11.75 -15.96 -2.14
C GLN A 148 11.90 -14.44 -2.00
N PHE A 149 10.96 -13.83 -1.30
CA PHE A 149 10.99 -12.42 -0.94
C PHE A 149 11.14 -12.27 0.57
N GLY A 150 12.12 -11.50 1.00
CA GLY A 150 12.41 -11.25 2.40
C GLY A 150 12.74 -9.79 2.69
N CYS A 151 13.10 -9.51 3.93
CA CYS A 151 13.41 -8.16 4.44
C CYS A 151 14.42 -7.42 3.55
N TYR A 152 15.40 -8.15 3.04
CA TYR A 152 16.46 -7.58 2.19
C TYR A 152 16.04 -7.34 0.73
N GLY A 153 14.83 -7.69 0.36
CA GLY A 153 14.23 -7.22 -0.89
C GLY A 153 13.97 -5.70 -0.87
N CYS A 154 13.80 -5.14 0.33
CA CYS A 154 13.58 -3.70 0.53
C CYS A 154 14.76 -3.01 1.24
N HIS A 155 15.36 -3.64 2.24
CA HIS A 155 16.37 -3.08 3.13
C HIS A 155 17.79 -3.49 2.74
N THR A 156 18.75 -2.62 2.97
CA THR A 156 20.18 -2.94 2.87
C THR A 156 20.73 -3.51 4.17
N HIS A 157 21.88 -4.19 4.09
CA HIS A 157 22.62 -4.70 5.26
C HIS A 157 23.53 -3.65 5.86
N LYS A 158 23.81 -3.78 7.16
CA LYS A 158 24.73 -2.87 7.88
C LYS A 158 26.20 -3.03 7.46
N ALA A 159 26.62 -4.16 6.94
CA ALA A 159 28.00 -4.42 6.56
C ALA A 159 28.34 -4.08 5.09
N GLY A 160 27.49 -3.34 4.40
CA GLY A 160 27.72 -2.97 2.99
C GLY A 160 27.57 -4.10 1.99
N GLY A 161 27.07 -5.24 2.43
CA GLY A 161 26.66 -6.31 1.55
C GLY A 161 25.44 -5.89 0.74
N ALA A 162 25.46 -6.04 -0.56
CA ALA A 162 24.28 -5.92 -1.39
C ALA A 162 23.34 -7.07 -1.02
N GLY A 163 22.47 -6.83 -0.07
CA GLY A 163 21.41 -7.74 0.30
C GLY A 163 20.33 -7.73 -0.75
N GLY A 164 20.64 -8.24 -1.89
CA GLY A 164 19.66 -8.61 -2.87
C GLY A 164 19.38 -10.10 -2.72
N LEU A 165 18.21 -10.48 -2.31
CA LEU A 165 17.62 -11.74 -2.71
C LEU A 165 16.83 -11.51 -3.95
#